data_0596bf8b14a175de595f2fecfaa2a67d
#
_entry.id   0596bf8b14a175de595f2fecfaa2a67d
#
_cell.length_a   1.000
_cell.length_b   1.000
_cell.length_c   1.000
_cell.angle_alpha   90.00
_cell.angle_beta   90.00
_cell.angle_gamma   90.00
#
_symmetry.space_group_name_H-M   'P 1'
#
loop_
_entity.id
_entity.type
_entity.pdbx_description
1 polymer ?
#
loop_
_entity_poly.entity_id
_entity_poly.type
_entity_poly.pdbx_seq_one_letter_code
_entity_poly.pdbx_strand_id
1 'polypeptide(L)'
;MNRMVYPVTGCLLLWMFLIAGCVGAGHRKAPDTAYYTLEYESPALPGQPLLDRILKIEPFRCAPEYDTAQIVYRKGRFQRDGYYYHRWRARPGDLIPYFLARDFTHAEAFRAVYAGTGNQAATHRIEGRIEEFYEKDAPEGWSAVVSVAVALLAENEPDVSQRVLFQKIYRVSAPCAEKSPRAVVQAVSQAVSGLSAAVFKDVYSALADSADTGPGK
;
A
#
# COMPACT_ATOMS: atom_id res chain seq x y z
N MET A 1 44.13 28.91 72.85
CA MET A 1 42.70 28.81 72.41
C MET A 1 42.67 28.89 70.89
N ASN A 2 42.84 27.74 70.21
CA ASN A 2 42.87 27.68 68.77
C ASN A 2 41.43 27.43 68.28
N ARG A 3 40.87 28.39 67.60
CA ARG A 3 39.61 28.19 66.83
C ARG A 3 39.96 27.61 65.49
N MET A 4 39.51 26.36 65.30
CA MET A 4 39.58 25.63 64.03
C MET A 4 38.46 26.17 63.14
N VAL A 5 38.84 26.92 62.09
CA VAL A 5 37.91 27.38 61.02
C VAL A 5 37.81 26.26 60.03
N TYR A 6 36.67 25.55 59.94
CA TYR A 6 36.39 24.50 58.96
C TYR A 6 36.14 25.11 57.60
N PRO A 7 36.58 24.49 56.51
CA PRO A 7 36.42 25.03 55.17
C PRO A 7 35.03 24.70 54.63
N VAL A 8 34.02 25.50 54.98
CA VAL A 8 32.66 25.43 54.41
C VAL A 8 32.67 25.84 52.94
N THR A 9 33.69 26.56 52.49
CA THR A 9 33.87 27.06 51.12
C THR A 9 34.11 25.95 50.08
N GLY A 10 34.70 24.80 50.48
CA GLY A 10 34.99 23.70 49.57
C GLY A 10 33.74 22.91 49.13
N CYS A 11 32.75 22.79 50.02
CA CYS A 11 31.49 22.06 49.71
C CYS A 11 30.57 22.83 48.76
N LEU A 12 30.60 24.18 48.83
CA LEU A 12 29.74 25.03 47.97
C LEU A 12 30.22 25.05 46.53
N LEU A 13 31.54 24.99 46.28
CA LEU A 13 32.11 24.92 44.95
C LEU A 13 31.89 23.55 44.28
N LEU A 14 31.90 22.47 45.07
CA LEU A 14 31.62 21.11 44.54
C LEU A 14 30.16 20.93 44.15
N TRP A 15 29.23 21.58 44.85
CA TRP A 15 27.81 21.54 44.51
C TRP A 15 27.46 22.37 43.27
N MET A 16 28.21 23.43 42.99
CA MET A 16 28.01 24.29 41.83
C MET A 16 28.46 23.59 40.51
N PHE A 17 29.43 22.66 40.57
CA PHE A 17 29.88 21.87 39.43
C PHE A 17 28.90 20.74 39.07
N LEU A 18 28.10 20.23 40.01
CA LEU A 18 27.08 19.17 39.73
C LEU A 18 25.85 19.70 39.02
N ILE A 19 25.56 21.01 39.08
CA ILE A 19 24.39 21.59 38.39
C ILE A 19 24.70 21.98 36.94
N ALA A 20 25.98 22.21 36.59
CA ALA A 20 26.38 22.57 35.21
C ALA A 20 26.34 21.41 34.22
N GLY A 21 26.21 20.14 34.67
CA GLY A 21 26.19 18.94 33.83
C GLY A 21 24.89 18.68 33.09
N CYS A 22 23.78 19.35 33.42
CA CYS A 22 22.46 19.03 32.85
C CYS A 22 22.00 19.95 31.70
N VAL A 23 22.79 20.96 31.29
CA VAL A 23 22.38 21.93 30.25
C VAL A 23 22.83 21.56 28.83
N GLY A 24 23.44 20.38 28.63
CA GLY A 24 24.01 19.94 27.35
C GLY A 24 23.22 18.88 26.57
N ALA A 25 22.01 18.51 26.99
CA ALA A 25 21.15 17.63 26.19
C ALA A 25 20.55 18.46 25.05
N GLY A 26 21.35 18.71 24.01
CA GLY A 26 20.84 19.27 22.75
C GLY A 26 19.59 18.50 22.33
N HIS A 27 18.48 19.18 22.23
CA HIS A 27 17.24 18.64 21.69
C HIS A 27 17.55 18.18 20.28
N ARG A 28 17.89 16.89 20.11
CA ARG A 28 17.90 16.28 18.78
C ARG A 28 16.47 16.34 18.30
N LYS A 29 16.18 17.26 17.37
CA LYS A 29 14.88 17.30 16.68
C LYS A 29 14.57 15.88 16.20
N ALA A 30 13.43 15.33 16.63
CA ALA A 30 13.01 14.03 16.15
C ALA A 30 12.93 14.10 14.62
N PRO A 31 13.36 13.05 13.90
CA PRO A 31 13.28 13.05 12.46
C PRO A 31 11.81 13.25 12.02
N ASP A 32 11.61 14.10 11.03
CA ASP A 32 10.28 14.33 10.48
C ASP A 32 9.75 13.06 9.82
N THR A 33 8.46 12.76 10.01
CA THR A 33 7.84 11.61 9.36
C THR A 33 7.63 11.89 7.87
N ALA A 34 8.19 11.04 7.02
CA ALA A 34 8.00 11.08 5.59
C ALA A 34 6.76 10.27 5.20
N TYR A 35 5.90 10.87 4.37
CA TYR A 35 4.70 10.23 3.86
C TYR A 35 4.82 9.98 2.35
N TYR A 36 4.45 8.79 1.92
CA TYR A 36 4.58 8.33 0.55
C TYR A 36 3.23 7.93 -0.04
N THR A 37 3.12 8.08 -1.35
CA THR A 37 2.05 7.49 -2.15
C THR A 37 2.66 6.71 -3.31
N LEU A 38 1.86 5.96 -4.04
CA LEU A 38 2.31 5.35 -5.28
C LEU A 38 2.49 6.44 -6.35
N GLU A 39 3.50 6.27 -7.18
CA GLU A 39 3.80 7.17 -8.28
C GLU A 39 4.24 6.35 -9.49
N TYR A 40 3.38 6.28 -10.50
CA TYR A 40 3.65 5.64 -11.77
C TYR A 40 2.66 6.15 -12.83
N GLU A 41 3.09 6.14 -14.08
CA GLU A 41 2.20 6.37 -15.20
C GLU A 41 1.25 5.17 -15.37
N SER A 42 -0.03 5.45 -15.66
CA SER A 42 -0.99 4.36 -15.95
C SER A 42 -0.41 3.46 -17.04
N PRO A 43 -0.43 2.13 -16.84
CA PRO A 43 0.12 1.21 -17.82
C PRO A 43 -0.55 1.46 -19.18
N ALA A 44 0.24 1.39 -20.26
CA ALA A 44 -0.28 1.44 -21.62
C ALA A 44 -1.12 0.16 -21.84
N LEU A 45 -2.41 0.27 -21.59
CA LEU A 45 -3.36 -0.80 -21.87
C LEU A 45 -3.71 -0.70 -23.36
N PRO A 46 -3.69 -1.82 -24.10
CA PRO A 46 -3.99 -1.78 -25.52
C PRO A 46 -5.40 -1.19 -25.73
N GLY A 47 -5.56 -0.35 -26.75
CA GLY A 47 -6.85 0.26 -27.13
C GLY A 47 -7.88 -0.83 -27.42
N GLN A 48 -8.63 -1.19 -26.40
CA GLN A 48 -9.68 -2.21 -26.49
C GLN A 48 -10.99 -1.56 -26.90
N PRO A 49 -11.87 -2.26 -27.62
CA PRO A 49 -13.23 -1.79 -27.85
C PRO A 49 -13.95 -1.45 -26.54
N LEU A 50 -14.71 -0.35 -26.55
CA LEU A 50 -15.51 0.06 -25.41
C LEU A 50 -16.59 -0.99 -25.09
N LEU A 51 -16.57 -1.52 -23.89
CA LEU A 51 -17.62 -2.41 -23.37
C LEU A 51 -18.69 -1.56 -22.67
N ASP A 52 -19.96 -1.88 -22.95
CA ASP A 52 -21.10 -1.29 -22.24
C ASP A 52 -21.25 -1.91 -20.84
N ARG A 53 -20.24 -1.70 -20.03
CA ARG A 53 -20.14 -2.18 -18.65
C ARG A 53 -19.77 -1.04 -17.74
N ILE A 54 -20.38 -1.02 -16.54
CA ILE A 54 -20.06 -0.09 -15.47
C ILE A 54 -19.39 -0.90 -14.36
N LEU A 55 -18.16 -0.54 -14.04
CA LEU A 55 -17.38 -1.21 -13.01
C LEU A 55 -17.38 -0.41 -11.72
N LYS A 56 -17.50 -1.10 -10.59
CA LYS A 56 -17.26 -0.57 -9.26
C LYS A 56 -16.10 -1.29 -8.62
N ILE A 57 -15.06 -0.57 -8.23
CA ILE A 57 -13.91 -1.11 -7.50
C ILE A 57 -14.06 -0.70 -6.04
N GLU A 58 -14.28 -1.68 -5.18
CA GLU A 58 -14.46 -1.45 -3.74
C GLU A 58 -13.12 -1.31 -3.02
N PRO A 59 -13.09 -0.68 -1.83
CA PRO A 59 -11.91 -0.73 -0.97
C PRO A 59 -11.54 -2.19 -0.69
N PHE A 60 -10.25 -2.51 -0.78
CA PHE A 60 -9.78 -3.87 -0.57
C PHE A 60 -9.60 -4.16 0.92
N ARG A 61 -10.00 -5.34 1.35
CA ARG A 61 -9.62 -5.84 2.66
C ARG A 61 -8.11 -6.07 2.69
N CYS A 62 -7.51 -5.94 3.85
CA CYS A 62 -6.07 -6.14 4.01
C CYS A 62 -5.80 -7.20 5.07
N ALA A 63 -4.82 -8.05 4.86
CA ALA A 63 -4.34 -8.96 5.90
C ALA A 63 -3.88 -8.11 7.10
N PRO A 64 -4.17 -8.53 8.35
CA PRO A 64 -3.99 -7.70 9.55
C PRO A 64 -2.58 -7.12 9.70
N GLU A 65 -1.55 -7.87 9.32
CA GLU A 65 -0.16 -7.44 9.37
C GLU A 65 0.20 -6.31 8.41
N TYR A 66 -0.62 -6.10 7.36
CA TYR A 66 -0.41 -5.04 6.35
C TYR A 66 -1.49 -3.96 6.41
N ASP A 67 -2.51 -4.09 7.28
CA ASP A 67 -3.54 -3.07 7.47
C ASP A 67 -3.03 -1.90 8.33
N THR A 68 -2.00 -1.27 7.85
CA THR A 68 -1.31 -0.17 8.52
C THR A 68 -0.83 0.86 7.49
N ALA A 69 -0.65 2.10 7.94
CA ALA A 69 0.01 3.13 7.15
C ALA A 69 1.55 3.04 7.22
N GLN A 70 2.14 2.17 8.02
CA GLN A 70 3.59 1.98 8.03
C GLN A 70 4.04 1.23 6.78
N ILE A 71 5.23 1.55 6.26
CA ILE A 71 5.88 0.68 5.29
C ILE A 71 6.38 -0.53 6.08
N VAL A 72 5.78 -1.69 5.81
CA VAL A 72 6.13 -2.95 6.48
C VAL A 72 7.33 -3.57 5.78
N TYR A 73 8.29 -4.04 6.57
CA TYR A 73 9.42 -4.81 6.07
C TYR A 73 9.52 -6.18 6.75
N ARG A 74 10.15 -7.12 6.05
CA ARG A 74 10.31 -8.50 6.49
C ARG A 74 11.78 -8.87 6.55
N LYS A 75 12.28 -9.09 7.78
CA LYS A 75 13.60 -9.68 8.05
C LYS A 75 13.42 -11.17 8.37
N GLY A 76 13.65 -12.03 7.42
CA GLY A 76 13.48 -13.47 7.62
C GLY A 76 12.02 -13.94 7.56
N ARG A 77 11.79 -15.20 7.94
CA ARG A 77 10.55 -15.92 7.64
C ARG A 77 9.36 -15.48 8.49
N PHE A 78 9.55 -15.21 9.76
CA PHE A 78 8.45 -15.05 10.73
C PHE A 78 8.34 -13.63 11.28
N GLN A 79 9.29 -12.73 10.98
CA GLN A 79 9.33 -11.40 11.54
C GLN A 79 8.79 -10.37 10.53
N ARG A 80 7.86 -9.55 11.00
CA ARG A 80 7.37 -8.34 10.33
C ARG A 80 7.58 -7.17 11.26
N ASP A 81 7.96 -6.04 10.70
CA ASP A 81 8.11 -4.80 11.45
C ASP A 81 7.75 -3.63 10.52
N GLY A 82 7.61 -2.42 11.04
CA GLY A 82 7.22 -1.24 10.28
C GLY A 82 8.16 -0.08 10.53
N TYR A 83 8.46 0.68 9.48
CA TYR A 83 9.23 1.91 9.64
C TYR A 83 8.48 2.92 10.49
N TYR A 84 9.15 3.48 11.46
CA TYR A 84 8.53 4.47 12.36
C TYR A 84 8.30 5.82 11.66
N TYR A 85 9.29 6.31 10.89
CA TYR A 85 9.29 7.61 10.23
C TYR A 85 8.99 7.57 8.73
N HIS A 86 8.63 6.42 8.16
CA HIS A 86 8.28 6.26 6.75
C HIS A 86 6.92 5.58 6.63
N ARG A 87 5.94 6.30 6.08
CA ARG A 87 4.54 5.86 6.11
C ARG A 87 3.86 6.10 4.77
N TRP A 88 2.92 5.26 4.45
CA TRP A 88 1.98 5.50 3.36
C TRP A 88 1.02 6.62 3.72
N ARG A 89 0.59 7.43 2.72
CA ARG A 89 -0.43 8.47 2.89
C ARG A 89 -1.82 7.89 3.17
N ALA A 90 -2.12 6.72 2.60
CA ALA A 90 -3.32 5.95 2.83
C ALA A 90 -2.95 4.50 3.12
N ARG A 91 -3.84 3.73 3.71
CA ARG A 91 -3.61 2.29 3.91
C ARG A 91 -3.61 1.56 2.57
N PRO A 92 -2.92 0.42 2.44
CA PRO A 92 -2.90 -0.34 1.19
C PRO A 92 -4.29 -0.71 0.67
N GLY A 93 -5.25 -0.99 1.57
CA GLY A 93 -6.63 -1.32 1.24
C GLY A 93 -7.41 -0.22 0.52
N ASP A 94 -7.01 1.05 0.70
CA ASP A 94 -7.57 2.20 -0.03
C ASP A 94 -6.68 2.58 -1.21
N LEU A 95 -5.37 2.43 -1.04
CA LEU A 95 -4.37 2.89 -2.00
C LEU A 95 -4.41 2.10 -3.30
N ILE A 96 -4.37 0.75 -3.22
CA ILE A 96 -4.35 -0.10 -4.41
C ILE A 96 -5.63 0.04 -5.25
N PRO A 97 -6.86 -0.08 -4.70
CA PRO A 97 -8.08 0.05 -5.50
C PRO A 97 -8.24 1.44 -6.10
N TYR A 98 -7.77 2.51 -5.43
CA TYR A 98 -7.77 3.85 -6.01
C TYR A 98 -6.93 3.90 -7.31
N PHE A 99 -5.72 3.34 -7.30
CA PHE A 99 -4.85 3.32 -8.47
C PHE A 99 -5.37 2.37 -9.56
N LEU A 100 -5.96 1.24 -9.20
CA LEU A 100 -6.65 0.37 -10.17
C LEU A 100 -7.79 1.11 -10.87
N ALA A 101 -8.63 1.83 -10.13
CA ALA A 101 -9.73 2.60 -10.71
C ALA A 101 -9.23 3.72 -11.64
N ARG A 102 -8.16 4.42 -11.26
CA ARG A 102 -7.49 5.40 -12.10
C ARG A 102 -7.05 4.80 -13.44
N ASP A 103 -6.33 3.67 -13.36
CA ASP A 103 -5.78 3.01 -14.53
C ASP A 103 -6.87 2.48 -15.46
N PHE A 104 -7.93 1.90 -14.90
CA PHE A 104 -9.09 1.40 -15.65
C PHE A 104 -9.89 2.55 -16.30
N THR A 105 -9.97 3.70 -15.64
CA THR A 105 -10.58 4.90 -16.20
C THR A 105 -9.77 5.42 -17.39
N HIS A 106 -8.44 5.45 -17.27
CA HIS A 106 -7.54 5.92 -18.34
C HIS A 106 -7.52 4.95 -19.54
N ALA A 107 -7.87 3.69 -19.34
CA ALA A 107 -7.96 2.74 -20.44
C ALA A 107 -9.15 2.97 -21.39
N GLU A 108 -10.15 3.77 -20.97
CA GLU A 108 -11.36 4.10 -21.75
C GLU A 108 -12.10 2.88 -22.32
N ALA A 109 -11.92 1.71 -21.71
CA ALA A 109 -12.45 0.44 -22.21
C ALA A 109 -13.83 0.07 -21.60
N PHE A 110 -14.31 0.85 -20.64
CA PHE A 110 -15.59 0.65 -19.95
C PHE A 110 -16.42 1.93 -19.96
N ARG A 111 -17.76 1.80 -19.99
CA ARG A 111 -18.67 2.96 -19.95
C ARG A 111 -18.39 3.88 -18.76
N ALA A 112 -18.14 3.31 -17.58
CA ALA A 112 -17.74 4.03 -16.39
C ALA A 112 -16.97 3.13 -15.42
N VAL A 113 -16.09 3.74 -14.62
CA VAL A 113 -15.39 3.08 -13.52
C VAL A 113 -15.57 3.93 -12.27
N TYR A 114 -16.07 3.35 -11.19
CA TYR A 114 -16.25 4.00 -9.90
C TYR A 114 -15.32 3.38 -8.87
N ALA A 115 -14.75 4.22 -7.99
CA ALA A 115 -13.97 3.77 -6.85
C ALA A 115 -14.71 4.09 -5.54
N GLY A 116 -14.58 3.21 -4.55
CA GLY A 116 -15.05 3.44 -3.19
C GLY A 116 -16.41 2.82 -2.86
N THR A 117 -16.94 3.23 -1.71
CA THR A 117 -18.15 2.65 -1.09
C THR A 117 -19.45 3.33 -1.48
N GLY A 118 -19.42 4.27 -2.43
CA GLY A 118 -20.63 4.98 -2.90
C GLY A 118 -21.71 4.02 -3.43
N ASN A 119 -22.96 4.47 -3.45
CA ASN A 119 -24.11 3.68 -3.90
C ASN A 119 -24.41 3.84 -5.40
N GLN A 120 -23.35 4.03 -6.23
CA GLN A 120 -23.49 4.08 -7.68
C GLN A 120 -23.90 2.71 -8.21
N ALA A 121 -24.91 2.69 -9.07
CA ALA A 121 -25.28 1.47 -9.78
C ALA A 121 -24.13 1.01 -10.71
N ALA A 122 -23.77 -0.23 -10.62
CA ALA A 122 -22.77 -0.85 -11.45
C ALA A 122 -23.31 -2.15 -12.05
N THR A 123 -22.76 -2.56 -13.19
CA THR A 123 -23.06 -3.88 -13.77
C THR A 123 -22.20 -4.96 -13.14
N HIS A 124 -20.98 -4.60 -12.77
CA HIS A 124 -19.99 -5.52 -12.17
C HIS A 124 -19.21 -4.83 -11.06
N ARG A 125 -18.78 -5.65 -10.10
CA ARG A 125 -18.01 -5.22 -8.94
C ARG A 125 -16.68 -5.98 -8.88
N ILE A 126 -15.62 -5.24 -8.54
CA ILE A 126 -14.31 -5.80 -8.25
C ILE A 126 -14.09 -5.70 -6.75
N GLU A 127 -13.94 -6.84 -6.11
CA GLU A 127 -13.55 -6.98 -4.71
C GLU A 127 -12.11 -7.47 -4.62
N GLY A 128 -11.41 -7.09 -3.57
CA GLY A 128 -10.05 -7.53 -3.37
C GLY A 128 -9.66 -7.73 -1.92
N ARG A 129 -8.63 -8.57 -1.74
CA ARG A 129 -7.94 -8.73 -0.47
C ARG A 129 -6.45 -8.70 -0.70
N ILE A 130 -5.77 -7.77 -0.04
CA ILE A 130 -4.32 -7.67 -0.03
C ILE A 130 -3.79 -8.73 0.94
N GLU A 131 -3.04 -9.68 0.42
CA GLU A 131 -2.46 -10.79 1.17
C GLU A 131 -1.02 -10.52 1.56
N GLU A 132 -0.27 -9.79 0.71
CA GLU A 132 1.11 -9.40 0.96
C GLU A 132 1.35 -7.97 0.47
N PHE A 133 1.96 -7.13 1.32
CA PHE A 133 2.33 -5.76 0.97
C PHE A 133 3.51 -5.33 1.83
N TYR A 134 4.72 -5.71 1.43
CA TYR A 134 5.90 -5.51 2.25
C TYR A 134 7.20 -5.39 1.45
N GLU A 135 8.21 -4.85 2.11
CA GLU A 135 9.61 -4.94 1.71
C GLU A 135 10.20 -6.27 2.17
N LYS A 136 10.75 -7.02 1.25
CA LYS A 136 11.57 -8.19 1.55
C LYS A 136 13.03 -7.74 1.68
N ASP A 137 13.55 -7.75 2.91
CA ASP A 137 14.97 -7.53 3.20
C ASP A 137 15.72 -8.87 3.07
N ALA A 138 16.60 -8.96 2.11
CA ALA A 138 17.40 -10.16 1.85
C ALA A 138 18.86 -9.77 1.60
N PRO A 139 19.83 -10.69 1.87
CA PRO A 139 21.26 -10.41 1.68
C PRO A 139 21.59 -9.94 0.27
N GLU A 140 20.96 -10.55 -0.74
CA GLU A 140 21.13 -10.25 -2.15
C GLU A 140 20.54 -8.90 -2.58
N GLY A 141 19.67 -8.33 -1.80
CA GLY A 141 19.03 -7.04 -2.07
C GLY A 141 17.60 -6.94 -1.50
N TRP A 142 17.06 -5.75 -1.53
CA TRP A 142 15.68 -5.52 -1.14
C TRP A 142 14.75 -5.63 -2.34
N SER A 143 13.53 -6.05 -2.08
CA SER A 143 12.47 -6.09 -3.09
C SER A 143 11.11 -5.77 -2.47
N ALA A 144 10.23 -5.13 -3.22
CA ALA A 144 8.83 -5.01 -2.88
C ALA A 144 8.10 -6.30 -3.24
N VAL A 145 7.16 -6.72 -2.40
CA VAL A 145 6.26 -7.84 -2.66
C VAL A 145 4.83 -7.36 -2.47
N VAL A 146 4.02 -7.52 -3.51
CA VAL A 146 2.59 -7.21 -3.52
C VAL A 146 1.82 -8.44 -3.97
N SER A 147 0.87 -8.90 -3.16
CA SER A 147 -0.05 -10.00 -3.50
C SER A 147 -1.47 -9.60 -3.19
N VAL A 148 -2.35 -9.72 -4.18
CA VAL A 148 -3.76 -9.34 -4.07
C VAL A 148 -4.62 -10.44 -4.65
N ALA A 149 -5.55 -10.95 -3.87
CA ALA A 149 -6.66 -11.76 -4.37
C ALA A 149 -7.75 -10.83 -4.89
N VAL A 150 -8.18 -11.02 -6.13
CA VAL A 150 -9.21 -10.21 -6.79
C VAL A 150 -10.34 -11.12 -7.24
N ALA A 151 -11.57 -10.69 -7.00
CA ALA A 151 -12.78 -11.32 -7.53
C ALA A 151 -13.57 -10.32 -8.40
N LEU A 152 -14.04 -10.76 -9.55
CA LEU A 152 -14.97 -10.03 -10.42
C LEU A 152 -16.36 -10.64 -10.26
N LEU A 153 -17.34 -9.83 -9.91
CA LEU A 153 -18.71 -10.23 -9.64
C LEU A 153 -19.69 -9.48 -10.56
N ALA A 154 -20.71 -10.20 -11.06
CA ALA A 154 -21.86 -9.62 -11.73
C ALA A 154 -22.89 -9.13 -10.67
N GLU A 155 -23.32 -7.87 -10.75
CA GLU A 155 -24.25 -7.29 -9.75
C GLU A 155 -25.69 -7.76 -9.93
N ASN A 156 -26.13 -7.94 -11.16
CA ASN A 156 -27.53 -8.22 -11.50
C ASN A 156 -27.81 -9.71 -11.76
N GLU A 157 -26.86 -10.61 -11.43
CA GLU A 157 -27.05 -12.04 -11.57
C GLU A 157 -27.89 -12.60 -10.41
N PRO A 158 -29.09 -13.14 -10.66
CA PRO A 158 -29.96 -13.66 -9.60
C PRO A 158 -29.38 -14.90 -8.91
N ASP A 159 -28.74 -15.78 -9.69
CA ASP A 159 -28.09 -16.97 -9.15
C ASP A 159 -26.74 -16.62 -8.51
N VAL A 160 -26.68 -16.70 -7.19
CA VAL A 160 -25.49 -16.39 -6.40
C VAL A 160 -24.28 -17.21 -6.85
N SER A 161 -24.47 -18.45 -7.33
CA SER A 161 -23.40 -19.32 -7.80
C SER A 161 -22.78 -18.84 -9.11
N GLN A 162 -23.53 -18.08 -9.91
CA GLN A 162 -23.09 -17.52 -11.20
C GLN A 162 -22.54 -16.09 -11.06
N ARG A 163 -22.67 -15.47 -9.89
CA ARG A 163 -22.20 -14.09 -9.68
C ARG A 163 -20.71 -13.94 -9.82
N VAL A 164 -19.93 -14.91 -9.37
CA VAL A 164 -18.45 -14.83 -9.42
C VAL A 164 -17.98 -15.24 -10.80
N LEU A 165 -17.57 -14.26 -11.62
CA LEU A 165 -17.04 -14.52 -12.95
C LEU A 165 -15.65 -15.11 -12.89
N PHE A 166 -14.80 -14.60 -12.00
CA PHE A 166 -13.53 -15.24 -11.63
C PHE A 166 -13.06 -14.78 -10.25
N GLN A 167 -12.15 -15.58 -9.67
CA GLN A 167 -11.33 -15.19 -8.52
C GLN A 167 -9.90 -15.63 -8.79
N LYS A 168 -8.94 -14.70 -8.61
CA LYS A 168 -7.53 -14.97 -8.94
C LYS A 168 -6.61 -14.21 -7.99
N ILE A 169 -5.46 -14.80 -7.69
CA ILE A 169 -4.39 -14.16 -6.92
C ILE A 169 -3.33 -13.62 -7.88
N TYR A 170 -3.02 -12.35 -7.76
CA TYR A 170 -1.95 -11.68 -8.48
C TYR A 170 -0.83 -11.39 -7.51
N ARG A 171 0.35 -11.92 -7.78
CA ARG A 171 1.54 -11.72 -6.97
C ARG A 171 2.67 -11.19 -7.82
N VAL A 172 3.19 -10.02 -7.45
CA VAL A 172 4.27 -9.33 -8.14
C VAL A 172 5.38 -9.02 -7.15
N SER A 173 6.63 -9.17 -7.60
CA SER A 173 7.80 -8.72 -6.86
C SER A 173 8.64 -7.84 -7.76
N ALA A 174 9.08 -6.69 -7.24
CA ALA A 174 9.95 -5.75 -7.95
C ALA A 174 11.21 -5.48 -7.10
N PRO A 175 12.42 -5.51 -7.70
CA PRO A 175 13.65 -5.22 -6.98
C PRO A 175 13.72 -3.73 -6.62
N CYS A 176 14.33 -3.43 -5.46
CA CYS A 176 14.67 -2.07 -5.08
C CYS A 176 16.04 -1.71 -5.68
N ALA A 177 16.18 -0.51 -6.26
CA ALA A 177 17.45 -0.04 -6.82
C ALA A 177 18.53 0.15 -5.74
N GLU A 178 18.11 0.45 -4.52
CA GLU A 178 18.98 0.62 -3.35
C GLU A 178 18.25 0.20 -2.06
N LYS A 179 18.99 0.08 -0.96
CA LYS A 179 18.43 -0.25 0.36
C LYS A 179 17.92 1.02 1.07
N SER A 180 16.80 1.57 0.58
CA SER A 180 16.16 2.75 1.18
C SER A 180 14.63 2.65 1.12
N PRO A 181 13.90 3.26 2.08
CA PRO A 181 12.44 3.29 2.05
C PRO A 181 11.87 3.93 0.78
N ARG A 182 12.58 4.91 0.20
CA ARG A 182 12.18 5.54 -1.07
C ARG A 182 12.26 4.55 -2.24
N ALA A 183 13.33 3.77 -2.31
CA ALA A 183 13.46 2.73 -3.34
C ALA A 183 12.40 1.63 -3.18
N VAL A 184 12.01 1.31 -1.94
CA VAL A 184 10.86 0.40 -1.68
C VAL A 184 9.57 0.97 -2.24
N VAL A 185 9.27 2.26 -2.02
CA VAL A 185 8.08 2.92 -2.58
C VAL A 185 8.07 2.88 -4.11
N GLN A 186 9.23 3.12 -4.75
CA GLN A 186 9.37 3.00 -6.21
C GLN A 186 9.12 1.57 -6.69
N ALA A 187 9.68 0.58 -6.01
CA ALA A 187 9.48 -0.84 -6.35
C ALA A 187 8.02 -1.26 -6.14
N VAL A 188 7.35 -0.81 -5.06
CA VAL A 188 5.91 -1.04 -4.86
C VAL A 188 5.10 -0.39 -5.98
N SER A 189 5.43 0.84 -6.39
CA SER A 189 4.76 1.53 -7.50
C SER A 189 4.85 0.73 -8.80
N GLN A 190 6.03 0.20 -9.13
CA GLN A 190 6.23 -0.67 -10.29
C GLN A 190 5.43 -1.98 -10.17
N ALA A 191 5.44 -2.60 -8.99
CA ALA A 191 4.69 -3.84 -8.75
C ALA A 191 3.18 -3.62 -8.92
N VAL A 192 2.63 -2.50 -8.39
CA VAL A 192 1.20 -2.18 -8.52
C VAL A 192 0.84 -1.84 -9.97
N SER A 193 1.71 -1.13 -10.72
CA SER A 193 1.50 -0.88 -12.15
C SER A 193 1.37 -2.19 -12.94
N GLY A 194 2.29 -3.15 -12.73
CA GLY A 194 2.22 -4.46 -13.37
C GLY A 194 1.01 -5.29 -12.94
N LEU A 195 0.63 -5.22 -11.66
CA LEU A 195 -0.57 -5.86 -11.14
C LEU A 195 -1.83 -5.26 -11.78
N SER A 196 -1.91 -3.93 -11.89
CA SER A 196 -3.03 -3.23 -12.53
C SER A 196 -3.24 -3.68 -13.98
N ALA A 197 -2.17 -3.77 -14.76
CA ALA A 197 -2.24 -4.25 -16.14
C ALA A 197 -2.74 -5.70 -16.22
N ALA A 198 -2.28 -6.58 -15.33
CA ALA A 198 -2.68 -7.98 -15.30
C ALA A 198 -4.16 -8.14 -14.90
N VAL A 199 -4.61 -7.41 -13.88
CA VAL A 199 -6.03 -7.41 -13.45
C VAL A 199 -6.92 -6.85 -14.55
N PHE A 200 -6.54 -5.74 -15.18
CA PHE A 200 -7.28 -5.16 -16.30
C PHE A 200 -7.49 -6.18 -17.42
N LYS A 201 -6.41 -6.84 -17.84
CA LYS A 201 -6.47 -7.85 -18.92
C LYS A 201 -7.48 -8.94 -18.61
N ASP A 202 -7.45 -9.51 -17.41
CA ASP A 202 -8.33 -10.61 -17.03
C ASP A 202 -9.79 -10.12 -16.88
N VAL A 203 -10.02 -8.93 -16.30
CA VAL A 203 -11.34 -8.31 -16.18
C VAL A 203 -11.93 -8.04 -17.58
N TYR A 204 -11.13 -7.41 -18.44
CA TYR A 204 -11.59 -7.11 -19.79
C TYR A 204 -11.96 -8.38 -20.57
N SER A 205 -11.10 -9.39 -20.56
CA SER A 205 -11.36 -10.66 -21.25
C SER A 205 -12.65 -11.33 -20.74
N ALA A 206 -12.82 -11.43 -19.42
CA ALA A 206 -14.01 -12.06 -18.83
C ALA A 206 -15.32 -11.32 -19.21
N LEU A 207 -15.27 -9.99 -19.34
CA LEU A 207 -16.43 -9.17 -19.68
C LEU A 207 -16.71 -9.15 -21.20
N ALA A 208 -15.69 -9.24 -22.03
CA ALA A 208 -15.83 -9.36 -23.48
C ALA A 208 -16.43 -10.72 -23.86
N ASP A 209 -15.92 -11.82 -23.28
CA ASP A 209 -16.43 -13.17 -23.52
C ASP A 209 -17.91 -13.32 -23.09
N SER A 210 -18.30 -12.66 -21.99
CA SER A 210 -19.69 -12.65 -21.52
C SER A 210 -20.63 -11.81 -22.39
N ALA A 211 -20.10 -10.89 -23.19
CA ALA A 211 -20.90 -10.09 -24.13
C ALA A 211 -21.30 -10.92 -25.38
N ASP A 212 -20.44 -11.85 -25.81
CA ASP A 212 -20.68 -12.71 -26.96
C ASP A 212 -21.65 -13.87 -26.64
N THR A 213 -21.78 -14.24 -25.36
CA THR A 213 -22.71 -15.29 -24.90
C THR A 213 -24.08 -14.73 -24.47
N GLY A 214 -24.51 -13.58 -25.03
CA GLY A 214 -25.82 -12.98 -24.77
C GLY A 214 -26.93 -14.02 -24.99
N PRO A 215 -28.09 -13.89 -24.26
CA PRO A 215 -29.13 -14.92 -24.24
C PRO A 215 -29.57 -15.24 -25.68
N GLY A 216 -29.21 -16.44 -26.13
CA GLY A 216 -29.74 -16.99 -27.36
C GLY A 216 -31.27 -16.95 -27.32
N LYS A 217 -31.82 -16.45 -28.40
CA LYS A 217 -33.27 -16.34 -28.68
C LYS A 217 -34.02 -17.58 -28.33
#